data_d993240f691368ff760d10ebb2c287b8
#
_entry.id   d993240f691368ff760d10ebb2c287b8
#
_cell.length_a   1.000
_cell.length_b   1.000
_cell.length_c   1.000
_cell.angle_alpha   90.00
_cell.angle_beta   90.00
_cell.angle_gamma   90.00
#
_symmetry.space_group_name_H-M   'P 1'
#
loop_
_entity.id
_entity.type
_entity.pdbx_description
1 polymer ?
#
loop_
_entity_poly.entity_id
_entity_poly.type
_entity_poly.pdbx_seq_one_letter_code
_entity_poly.pdbx_strand_id
1 'polypeptide(L)'
;IYVKSQRAGERTMKSVQKFIEKKLRLKVNELKSAVDRPWKRKFLSFSFTSHKESKIRIAKIALERMKKKIRKITSRKKPFSIEYRIEQLNQYLVGWLGYFALIDTPSILKLLDSWIKRRLRMCLWKDWKNPRTRVRNLTRLKVPYGKAYEWGNTRKGYWRISKSPILHRTLGNSYWESQGLKSLQVRYETLRYSS
;
A
#
# COMPACT_ATOMS: atom_id res chain seq x y z
N ILE A 1 24.28 -5.83 13.91
CA ILE A 1 25.36 -6.85 13.97
C ILE A 1 24.70 -8.20 13.75
N TYR A 2 25.22 -9.02 12.82
CA TYR A 2 24.75 -10.37 12.54
C TYR A 2 25.70 -11.39 13.18
N VAL A 3 25.12 -12.36 13.86
CA VAL A 3 25.87 -13.44 14.55
C VAL A 3 25.22 -14.79 14.29
N LYS A 4 26.00 -15.88 14.39
CA LYS A 4 25.51 -17.24 14.06
C LYS A 4 24.56 -17.84 15.11
N SER A 5 24.64 -17.41 16.37
CA SER A 5 23.83 -17.99 17.45
C SER A 5 23.27 -16.90 18.37
N GLN A 6 22.18 -17.22 19.06
CA GLN A 6 21.57 -16.32 20.05
C GLN A 6 22.55 -15.99 21.18
N ARG A 7 23.26 -16.98 21.71
CA ARG A 7 24.26 -16.81 22.77
C ARG A 7 25.39 -15.85 22.35
N ALA A 8 25.84 -15.93 21.09
CA ALA A 8 26.83 -14.99 20.56
C ALA A 8 26.24 -13.58 20.46
N GLY A 9 24.97 -13.47 20.04
CA GLY A 9 24.24 -12.20 19.99
C GLY A 9 24.13 -11.53 21.35
N GLU A 10 23.76 -12.26 22.37
CA GLU A 10 23.64 -11.76 23.75
C GLU A 10 24.98 -11.28 24.30
N ARG A 11 26.07 -12.03 24.07
CA ARG A 11 27.43 -11.58 24.45
C ARG A 11 27.81 -10.30 23.73
N THR A 12 27.57 -10.24 22.40
CA THR A 12 27.85 -9.03 21.59
C THR A 12 27.03 -7.85 22.09
N MET A 13 25.75 -8.03 22.39
CA MET A 13 24.89 -6.98 22.93
C MET A 13 25.45 -6.42 24.23
N LYS A 14 25.80 -7.28 25.18
CA LYS A 14 26.40 -6.86 26.47
C LYS A 14 27.71 -6.07 26.27
N SER A 15 28.56 -6.54 25.34
CA SER A 15 29.82 -5.86 25.06
C SER A 15 29.59 -4.48 24.45
N VAL A 16 28.66 -4.35 23.48
CA VAL A 16 28.32 -3.08 22.84
C VAL A 16 27.66 -2.12 23.83
N GLN A 17 26.75 -2.60 24.69
CA GLN A 17 26.15 -1.78 25.74
C GLN A 17 27.22 -1.22 26.69
N LYS A 18 28.12 -2.09 27.20
CA LYS A 18 29.24 -1.67 28.05
C LYS A 18 30.14 -0.63 27.39
N PHE A 19 30.40 -0.78 26.08
CA PHE A 19 31.20 0.21 25.33
C PHE A 19 30.48 1.56 25.24
N ILE A 20 29.19 1.55 24.83
CA ILE A 20 28.38 2.76 24.69
C ILE A 20 28.29 3.53 26.04
N GLU A 21 28.02 2.82 27.11
CA GLU A 21 27.86 3.43 28.44
C GLU A 21 29.18 3.91 29.02
N LYS A 22 30.24 3.10 28.97
CA LYS A 22 31.52 3.43 29.58
C LYS A 22 32.36 4.39 28.75
N LYS A 23 32.46 4.18 27.44
CA LYS A 23 33.32 4.97 26.53
C LYS A 23 32.62 6.21 25.99
N LEU A 24 31.37 6.05 25.52
CA LEU A 24 30.63 7.13 24.90
C LEU A 24 29.76 7.90 25.91
N ARG A 25 29.62 7.40 27.15
CA ARG A 25 28.76 7.97 28.21
C ARG A 25 27.32 8.20 27.77
N LEU A 26 26.80 7.33 26.90
CA LEU A 26 25.45 7.37 26.36
C LEU A 26 24.59 6.25 26.97
N LYS A 27 23.33 6.54 27.24
CA LYS A 27 22.38 5.56 27.80
C LYS A 27 21.77 4.73 26.66
N VAL A 28 21.84 3.39 26.76
CA VAL A 28 21.22 2.48 25.82
C VAL A 28 19.71 2.36 26.11
N ASN A 29 18.89 2.45 25.06
CA ASN A 29 17.45 2.25 25.20
C ASN A 29 17.13 0.74 25.13
N GLU A 30 16.92 0.12 26.29
CA GLU A 30 16.65 -1.32 26.42
C GLU A 30 15.37 -1.76 25.69
N LEU A 31 14.31 -0.93 25.68
CA LEU A 31 13.06 -1.24 24.99
C LEU A 31 13.21 -1.32 23.47
N LYS A 32 14.21 -0.65 22.91
CA LYS A 32 14.50 -0.63 21.48
C LYS A 32 15.65 -1.56 21.08
N SER A 33 16.41 -2.06 22.04
CA SER A 33 17.56 -2.95 21.85
C SER A 33 17.16 -4.37 22.13
N ALA A 34 17.48 -5.30 21.22
CA ALA A 34 17.23 -6.72 21.44
C ALA A 34 18.04 -7.58 20.48
N VAL A 35 18.35 -8.79 20.94
CA VAL A 35 18.87 -9.87 20.10
C VAL A 35 17.69 -10.68 19.60
N ASP A 36 17.52 -10.77 18.28
CA ASP A 36 16.39 -11.48 17.68
C ASP A 36 16.72 -11.91 16.24
N ARG A 37 15.87 -12.73 15.68
CA ARG A 37 16.02 -13.20 14.30
C ARG A 37 15.70 -12.07 13.31
N PRO A 38 16.43 -11.93 12.17
CA PRO A 38 16.28 -10.81 11.22
C PRO A 38 14.84 -10.60 10.74
N TRP A 39 14.09 -11.68 10.49
CA TRP A 39 12.70 -11.58 10.01
C TRP A 39 11.68 -11.10 11.05
N LYS A 40 12.03 -11.11 12.33
CA LYS A 40 11.21 -10.52 13.40
C LYS A 40 11.48 -9.03 13.60
N ARG A 41 12.59 -8.54 13.07
CA ARG A 41 13.02 -7.14 13.21
C ARG A 41 12.83 -6.37 11.91
N LYS A 42 12.82 -5.07 12.05
CA LYS A 42 12.82 -4.12 10.93
C LYS A 42 14.09 -3.27 10.98
N PHE A 43 14.63 -2.99 9.81
CA PHE A 43 15.70 -2.03 9.63
C PHE A 43 15.32 -1.10 8.48
N LEU A 44 15.36 0.22 8.69
CA LEU A 44 14.98 1.24 7.70
C LEU A 44 13.65 0.93 6.98
N SER A 45 12.64 0.49 7.72
CA SER A 45 11.31 0.09 7.21
C SER A 45 11.29 -1.17 6.33
N PHE A 46 12.40 -1.87 6.20
CA PHE A 46 12.50 -3.19 5.60
C PHE A 46 12.51 -4.31 6.64
N SER A 47 12.24 -5.52 6.23
CA SER A 47 12.35 -6.76 6.99
C SER A 47 12.73 -7.88 6.03
N PHE A 48 12.99 -9.07 6.55
CA PHE A 48 13.33 -10.24 5.75
C PHE A 48 12.22 -11.29 5.80
N THR A 49 12.19 -12.19 4.81
CA THR A 49 11.39 -13.40 4.88
C THR A 49 12.11 -14.44 5.76
N SER A 50 11.34 -15.38 6.32
CA SER A 50 11.90 -16.47 7.15
C SER A 50 12.36 -17.70 6.35
N HIS A 51 12.31 -17.64 5.01
CA HIS A 51 12.71 -18.75 4.14
C HIS A 51 14.23 -18.94 4.10
N LYS A 52 14.68 -20.12 3.65
CA LYS A 52 16.10 -20.46 3.49
C LYS A 52 16.84 -19.43 2.63
N GLU A 53 16.21 -19.01 1.54
CA GLU A 53 16.63 -17.84 0.77
C GLU A 53 15.85 -16.62 1.27
N SER A 54 16.51 -15.83 2.13
CA SER A 54 15.91 -14.63 2.68
C SER A 54 15.74 -13.54 1.64
N LYS A 55 14.51 -13.06 1.47
CA LYS A 55 14.16 -11.96 0.56
C LYS A 55 13.86 -10.69 1.36
N ILE A 56 14.25 -9.55 0.79
CA ILE A 56 13.93 -8.24 1.35
C ILE A 56 12.43 -7.95 1.11
N ARG A 57 11.74 -7.61 2.19
CA ARG A 57 10.33 -7.20 2.14
C ARG A 57 10.09 -5.90 2.86
N ILE A 58 8.97 -5.26 2.56
CA ILE A 58 8.51 -4.07 3.29
C ILE A 58 8.04 -4.50 4.68
N ALA A 59 8.49 -3.80 5.71
CA ALA A 59 8.05 -4.05 7.07
C ALA A 59 6.54 -3.74 7.23
N LYS A 60 5.83 -4.55 8.03
CA LYS A 60 4.39 -4.43 8.25
C LYS A 60 3.97 -3.02 8.68
N ILE A 61 4.72 -2.39 9.57
CA ILE A 61 4.46 -1.02 10.03
C ILE A 61 4.53 0.00 8.88
N ALA A 62 5.47 -0.16 7.93
CA ALA A 62 5.58 0.73 6.77
C ALA A 62 4.36 0.60 5.85
N LEU A 63 3.88 -0.63 5.61
CA LEU A 63 2.65 -0.88 4.87
C LEU A 63 1.41 -0.28 5.56
N GLU A 64 1.33 -0.38 6.87
CA GLU A 64 0.23 0.20 7.65
C GLU A 64 0.23 1.72 7.57
N ARG A 65 1.39 2.36 7.68
CA ARG A 65 1.56 3.81 7.49
C ARG A 65 1.14 4.25 6.08
N MET A 66 1.58 3.55 5.05
CA MET A 66 1.16 3.78 3.67
C MET A 66 -0.37 3.68 3.54
N LYS A 67 -0.96 2.60 4.01
CA LYS A 67 -2.41 2.40 3.98
C LYS A 67 -3.16 3.49 4.74
N LYS A 68 -2.63 3.97 5.86
CA LYS A 68 -3.20 5.10 6.62
C LYS A 68 -3.18 6.39 5.81
N LYS A 69 -2.08 6.71 5.14
CA LYS A 69 -1.96 7.89 4.25
C LYS A 69 -2.94 7.81 3.08
N ILE A 70 -3.00 6.66 2.39
CA ILE A 70 -3.92 6.43 1.28
C ILE A 70 -5.38 6.54 1.74
N ARG A 71 -5.74 6.00 2.92
CA ARG A 71 -7.09 6.17 3.49
C ARG A 71 -7.44 7.64 3.71
N LYS A 72 -6.48 8.47 4.12
CA LYS A 72 -6.66 9.92 4.31
C LYS A 72 -6.92 10.63 2.97
N ILE A 73 -6.16 10.31 1.91
CA ILE A 73 -6.33 10.86 0.56
C ILE A 73 -7.69 10.42 -0.02
N THR A 74 -8.00 9.13 0.07
CA THR A 74 -9.24 8.53 -0.46
C THR A 74 -10.38 8.50 0.56
N SER A 75 -10.44 9.48 1.45
CA SER A 75 -11.54 9.61 2.39
C SER A 75 -12.78 10.14 1.68
N ARG A 76 -13.87 9.38 1.73
CA ARG A 76 -15.16 9.77 1.16
C ARG A 76 -15.87 10.91 1.93
N LYS A 77 -15.35 11.32 3.09
CA LYS A 77 -15.87 12.46 3.85
C LYS A 77 -15.38 13.81 3.30
N LYS A 78 -14.30 13.81 2.52
CA LYS A 78 -13.72 15.02 1.96
C LYS A 78 -14.30 15.31 0.56
N PRO A 79 -14.65 16.56 0.25
CA PRO A 79 -15.23 16.96 -1.02
C PRO A 79 -14.15 17.13 -2.12
N PHE A 80 -13.25 16.19 -2.23
CA PHE A 80 -12.20 16.20 -3.27
C PHE A 80 -12.69 15.50 -4.53
N SER A 81 -12.37 16.06 -5.69
CA SER A 81 -12.61 15.42 -6.99
C SER A 81 -11.79 14.14 -7.14
N ILE A 82 -12.14 13.28 -8.10
CA ILE A 82 -11.40 12.05 -8.34
C ILE A 82 -10.02 12.34 -8.93
N GLU A 83 -9.92 13.36 -9.78
CA GLU A 83 -8.69 13.84 -10.41
C GLU A 83 -7.69 14.30 -9.34
N TYR A 84 -8.14 15.16 -8.43
CA TYR A 84 -7.30 15.60 -7.30
C TYR A 84 -6.81 14.43 -6.44
N ARG A 85 -7.68 13.43 -6.18
CA ARG A 85 -7.27 12.23 -5.43
C ARG A 85 -6.19 11.43 -6.16
N ILE A 86 -6.32 11.30 -7.48
CA ILE A 86 -5.34 10.59 -8.33
C ILE A 86 -4.01 11.33 -8.33
N GLU A 87 -4.02 12.64 -8.46
CA GLU A 87 -2.81 13.47 -8.39
C GLU A 87 -2.08 13.29 -7.06
N GLN A 88 -2.80 13.44 -5.93
CA GLN A 88 -2.24 13.26 -4.59
C GLN A 88 -1.74 11.84 -4.33
N LEU A 89 -2.42 10.83 -4.88
CA LEU A 89 -1.94 9.45 -4.84
C LEU A 89 -0.66 9.30 -5.64
N ASN A 90 -0.60 9.80 -6.87
CA ASN A 90 0.57 9.68 -7.73
C ASN A 90 1.81 10.32 -7.11
N GLN A 91 1.69 11.55 -6.56
CA GLN A 91 2.79 12.21 -5.85
C GLN A 91 3.31 11.34 -4.71
N TYR A 92 2.40 10.82 -3.88
CA TYR A 92 2.78 9.99 -2.75
C TYR A 92 3.36 8.63 -3.17
N LEU A 93 2.72 7.93 -4.12
CA LEU A 93 3.12 6.58 -4.55
C LEU A 93 4.47 6.57 -5.27
N VAL A 94 4.75 7.61 -6.06
CA VAL A 94 6.03 7.75 -6.78
C VAL A 94 7.19 7.86 -5.79
N GLY A 95 7.10 8.75 -4.81
CA GLY A 95 8.14 8.92 -3.80
C GLY A 95 8.28 7.69 -2.89
N TRP A 96 7.14 7.12 -2.48
CA TRP A 96 7.14 5.92 -1.63
C TRP A 96 7.82 4.73 -2.32
N LEU A 97 7.49 4.47 -3.58
CA LEU A 97 8.06 3.35 -4.31
C LEU A 97 9.55 3.56 -4.65
N GLY A 98 9.98 4.81 -4.90
CA GLY A 98 11.40 5.11 -5.06
C GLY A 98 12.23 4.63 -3.87
N TYR A 99 11.71 4.82 -2.65
CA TYR A 99 12.36 4.31 -1.44
C TYR A 99 12.31 2.77 -1.32
N PHE A 100 11.19 2.15 -1.71
CA PHE A 100 10.99 0.70 -1.57
C PHE A 100 11.31 -0.12 -2.82
N ALA A 101 12.01 0.43 -3.81
CA ALA A 101 12.38 -0.28 -5.04
C ALA A 101 13.30 -1.50 -4.81
N LEU A 102 13.98 -1.57 -3.66
CA LEU A 102 14.92 -2.64 -3.31
C LEU A 102 14.24 -3.96 -2.86
N ILE A 103 12.92 -4.05 -2.81
CA ILE A 103 12.24 -5.26 -2.35
C ILE A 103 12.34 -6.41 -3.36
N ASP A 104 12.41 -7.63 -2.84
CA ASP A 104 12.40 -8.87 -3.65
C ASP A 104 11.01 -9.54 -3.66
N THR A 105 10.00 -8.87 -3.11
CA THR A 105 8.63 -9.40 -2.99
C THR A 105 7.60 -8.49 -3.67
N PRO A 106 7.64 -8.34 -5.02
CA PRO A 106 6.79 -7.39 -5.75
C PRO A 106 5.30 -7.72 -5.72
N SER A 107 4.90 -8.95 -5.40
CA SER A 107 3.50 -9.36 -5.30
C SER A 107 2.66 -8.47 -4.39
N ILE A 108 3.26 -7.90 -3.34
CA ILE A 108 2.59 -6.94 -2.46
C ILE A 108 2.14 -5.67 -3.19
N LEU A 109 2.89 -5.22 -4.21
CA LEU A 109 2.57 -4.02 -4.99
C LEU A 109 1.30 -4.22 -5.80
N LYS A 110 1.13 -5.39 -6.42
CA LYS A 110 -0.11 -5.78 -7.13
C LYS A 110 -1.33 -5.78 -6.22
N LEU A 111 -1.17 -6.28 -4.99
CA LEU A 111 -2.24 -6.25 -3.99
C LEU A 111 -2.57 -4.81 -3.55
N LEU A 112 -1.57 -3.96 -3.40
CA LEU A 112 -1.75 -2.55 -3.05
C LEU A 112 -2.46 -1.80 -4.20
N ASP A 113 -2.06 -1.99 -5.45
CA ASP A 113 -2.71 -1.38 -6.62
C ASP A 113 -4.20 -1.78 -6.69
N SER A 114 -4.51 -3.06 -6.53
CA SER A 114 -5.88 -3.55 -6.50
C SER A 114 -6.70 -2.89 -5.36
N TRP A 115 -6.10 -2.75 -4.19
CA TRP A 115 -6.75 -2.12 -3.04
C TRP A 115 -6.95 -0.61 -3.24
N ILE A 116 -5.98 0.10 -3.83
CA ILE A 116 -6.09 1.53 -4.17
C ILE A 116 -7.24 1.75 -5.16
N LYS A 117 -7.28 0.98 -6.25
CA LYS A 117 -8.35 1.04 -7.25
C LYS A 117 -9.73 0.76 -6.62
N ARG A 118 -9.83 -0.18 -5.69
CA ARG A 118 -11.07 -0.41 -4.92
C ARG A 118 -11.47 0.80 -4.09
N ARG A 119 -10.52 1.49 -3.46
CA ARG A 119 -10.80 2.71 -2.70
C ARG A 119 -11.29 3.85 -3.59
N LEU A 120 -10.70 4.01 -4.77
CA LEU A 120 -11.13 5.01 -5.75
C LEU A 120 -12.54 4.69 -6.27
N ARG A 121 -12.86 3.41 -6.59
CA ARG A 121 -14.24 2.99 -6.93
C ARG A 121 -15.24 3.36 -5.83
N MET A 122 -14.88 3.18 -4.57
CA MET A 122 -15.73 3.57 -3.45
C MET A 122 -15.99 5.08 -3.41
N CYS A 123 -14.98 5.92 -3.67
CA CYS A 123 -15.12 7.36 -3.73
C CYS A 123 -16.01 7.76 -4.89
N LEU A 124 -15.70 7.30 -6.10
CA LEU A 124 -16.45 7.60 -7.31
C LEU A 124 -17.92 7.20 -7.20
N TRP A 125 -18.19 6.02 -6.63
CA TRP A 125 -19.56 5.57 -6.38
C TRP A 125 -20.32 6.46 -5.39
N LYS A 126 -19.65 7.03 -4.39
CA LYS A 126 -20.25 8.01 -3.50
C LYS A 126 -20.52 9.33 -4.24
N ASP A 127 -19.58 9.77 -5.10
CA ASP A 127 -19.70 11.02 -5.85
C ASP A 127 -20.86 10.95 -6.86
N TRP A 128 -21.23 9.76 -7.33
CA TRP A 128 -22.44 9.53 -8.13
C TRP A 128 -23.75 9.55 -7.33
N LYS A 129 -23.78 10.15 -6.20
CA LYS A 129 -24.85 10.43 -5.21
C LYS A 129 -26.12 9.54 -5.32
N ASN A 130 -26.95 9.77 -6.35
CA ASN A 130 -28.27 9.17 -6.49
C ASN A 130 -28.33 8.07 -7.59
N PRO A 131 -29.37 7.21 -7.59
CA PRO A 131 -29.50 6.13 -8.57
C PRO A 131 -29.48 6.59 -10.03
N ARG A 132 -30.19 7.71 -10.35
CA ARG A 132 -30.23 8.24 -11.73
C ARG A 132 -28.82 8.55 -12.25
N THR A 133 -27.99 9.23 -11.44
CA THR A 133 -26.59 9.53 -11.80
C THR A 133 -25.75 8.26 -11.95
N ARG A 134 -25.95 7.26 -11.09
CA ARG A 134 -25.25 5.98 -11.19
C ARG A 134 -25.61 5.24 -12.47
N VAL A 135 -26.89 5.13 -12.80
CA VAL A 135 -27.37 4.51 -14.04
C VAL A 135 -26.77 5.22 -15.25
N ARG A 136 -26.90 6.56 -15.31
CA ARG A 136 -26.33 7.37 -16.40
C ARG A 136 -24.83 7.14 -16.60
N ASN A 137 -24.06 7.13 -15.49
CA ASN A 137 -22.62 6.96 -15.57
C ASN A 137 -22.22 5.52 -15.94
N LEU A 138 -22.93 4.50 -15.44
CA LEU A 138 -22.72 3.12 -15.88
C LEU A 138 -23.02 2.94 -17.36
N THR A 139 -24.11 3.54 -17.87
CA THR A 139 -24.46 3.50 -19.30
C THR A 139 -23.41 4.20 -20.17
N ARG A 140 -22.88 5.35 -19.71
CA ARG A 140 -21.73 6.02 -20.37
C ARG A 140 -20.49 5.13 -20.42
N LEU A 141 -20.31 4.27 -19.43
CA LEU A 141 -19.24 3.26 -19.38
C LEU A 141 -19.60 1.98 -20.15
N LYS A 142 -20.57 2.05 -21.08
CA LYS A 142 -21.01 0.96 -21.96
C LYS A 142 -21.61 -0.25 -21.23
N VAL A 143 -22.19 -0.04 -20.04
CA VAL A 143 -22.99 -1.08 -19.38
C VAL A 143 -24.39 -1.07 -19.98
N PRO A 144 -24.95 -2.23 -20.38
CA PRO A 144 -26.34 -2.33 -20.85
C PRO A 144 -27.31 -1.74 -19.85
N TYR A 145 -28.31 -0.99 -20.33
CA TYR A 145 -29.21 -0.20 -19.47
C TYR A 145 -29.88 -1.02 -18.35
N GLY A 146 -30.39 -2.21 -18.65
CA GLY A 146 -31.02 -3.08 -17.61
C GLY A 146 -30.07 -3.40 -16.47
N LYS A 147 -28.79 -3.74 -16.78
CA LYS A 147 -27.76 -3.97 -15.75
C LYS A 147 -27.36 -2.68 -15.04
N ALA A 148 -27.25 -1.57 -15.75
CA ALA A 148 -26.98 -0.26 -15.15
C ALA A 148 -28.08 0.14 -14.18
N TYR A 149 -29.35 -0.11 -14.53
CA TYR A 149 -30.51 0.15 -13.68
C TYR A 149 -30.49 -0.73 -12.42
N GLU A 150 -30.29 -2.05 -12.55
CA GLU A 150 -30.19 -3.00 -11.44
C GLU A 150 -29.12 -2.56 -10.44
N TRP A 151 -27.92 -2.29 -10.91
CA TRP A 151 -26.80 -1.93 -10.04
C TRP A 151 -26.86 -0.49 -9.54
N GLY A 152 -27.38 0.43 -10.31
CA GLY A 152 -27.55 1.84 -9.92
C GLY A 152 -28.51 2.00 -8.73
N ASN A 153 -29.53 1.17 -8.67
CA ASN A 153 -30.53 1.15 -7.58
C ASN A 153 -30.12 0.29 -6.36
N THR A 154 -28.91 -0.28 -6.38
CA THR A 154 -28.45 -1.12 -5.27
C THR A 154 -28.43 -0.37 -3.94
N ARG A 155 -28.90 -1.05 -2.86
CA ARG A 155 -28.81 -0.58 -1.47
C ARG A 155 -27.49 -0.95 -0.78
N LYS A 156 -26.55 -1.61 -1.49
CA LYS A 156 -25.28 -2.03 -0.92
C LYS A 156 -24.43 -0.81 -0.56
N GLY A 157 -23.84 -0.82 0.64
CA GLY A 157 -22.94 0.26 1.08
C GLY A 157 -21.72 0.43 0.17
N TYR A 158 -21.17 1.64 0.12
CA TYR A 158 -20.10 2.08 -0.81
C TYR A 158 -18.88 1.14 -0.88
N TRP A 159 -18.45 0.60 0.27
CA TRP A 159 -17.32 -0.33 0.32
C TRP A 159 -17.68 -1.71 -0.24
N ARG A 160 -18.89 -2.17 -0.01
CA ARG A 160 -19.36 -3.46 -0.53
C ARG A 160 -19.51 -3.41 -2.05
N ILE A 161 -20.15 -2.38 -2.58
CA ILE A 161 -20.37 -2.21 -4.01
C ILE A 161 -19.04 -2.02 -4.77
N SER A 162 -18.02 -1.39 -4.18
CA SER A 162 -16.72 -1.18 -4.82
C SER A 162 -15.96 -2.48 -5.18
N LYS A 163 -16.41 -3.64 -4.65
CA LYS A 163 -15.92 -4.98 -5.00
C LYS A 163 -16.86 -5.71 -5.99
N SER A 164 -17.96 -5.11 -6.40
CA SER A 164 -18.91 -5.77 -7.31
C SER A 164 -18.28 -6.07 -8.68
N PRO A 165 -18.73 -7.16 -9.34
CA PRO A 165 -18.23 -7.50 -10.70
C PRO A 165 -18.44 -6.36 -11.70
N ILE A 166 -19.56 -5.65 -11.60
CA ILE A 166 -19.87 -4.53 -12.50
C ILE A 166 -18.84 -3.41 -12.37
N LEU A 167 -18.58 -2.92 -11.15
CA LEU A 167 -17.60 -1.86 -10.94
C LEU A 167 -16.15 -2.34 -11.15
N HIS A 168 -15.88 -3.62 -10.96
CA HIS A 168 -14.57 -4.17 -11.20
C HIS A 168 -14.26 -4.21 -12.71
N ARG A 169 -15.26 -4.52 -13.54
CA ARG A 169 -15.17 -4.57 -15.01
C ARG A 169 -15.13 -3.16 -15.61
N THR A 170 -16.08 -2.29 -15.24
CA THR A 170 -16.22 -0.95 -15.84
C THR A 170 -15.17 0.04 -15.37
N LEU A 171 -14.79 -0.01 -14.11
CA LEU A 171 -13.72 0.80 -13.51
C LEU A 171 -12.49 -0.08 -13.24
N GLY A 172 -12.05 -0.77 -14.30
CA GLY A 172 -10.92 -1.68 -14.30
C GLY A 172 -9.57 -0.96 -14.41
N ASN A 173 -8.53 -1.68 -14.77
CA ASN A 173 -7.18 -1.14 -14.89
C ASN A 173 -7.11 -0.05 -15.95
N SER A 174 -7.57 -0.33 -17.18
CA SER A 174 -7.56 0.61 -18.30
C SER A 174 -8.28 1.93 -17.98
N TYR A 175 -9.41 1.86 -17.26
CA TYR A 175 -10.10 3.06 -16.83
C TYR A 175 -9.22 3.94 -15.92
N TRP A 176 -8.58 3.36 -14.89
CA TRP A 176 -7.76 4.14 -13.97
C TRP A 176 -6.46 4.64 -14.61
N GLU A 177 -5.91 3.88 -15.55
CA GLU A 177 -4.76 4.30 -16.37
C GLU A 177 -5.12 5.48 -17.27
N SER A 178 -6.29 5.45 -17.92
CA SER A 178 -6.80 6.60 -18.69
C SER A 178 -7.08 7.84 -17.85
N GLN A 179 -7.37 7.66 -16.55
CA GLN A 179 -7.48 8.77 -15.59
C GLN A 179 -6.11 9.21 -15.03
N GLY A 180 -5.00 8.65 -15.51
CA GLY A 180 -3.65 9.02 -15.13
C GLY A 180 -3.16 8.39 -13.81
N LEU A 181 -3.83 7.37 -13.25
CA LEU A 181 -3.35 6.68 -12.06
C LEU A 181 -2.12 5.83 -12.39
N LYS A 182 -1.02 6.10 -11.72
CA LYS A 182 0.24 5.33 -11.85
C LYS A 182 0.16 4.02 -11.07
N SER A 183 0.55 2.91 -11.72
CA SER A 183 0.64 1.59 -11.09
C SER A 183 1.96 1.45 -10.33
N LEU A 184 1.91 0.94 -9.10
CA LEU A 184 3.08 0.60 -8.31
C LEU A 184 3.88 -0.53 -8.96
N GLN A 185 3.18 -1.55 -9.49
CA GLN A 185 3.82 -2.68 -10.14
C GLN A 185 4.61 -2.25 -11.36
N VAL A 186 3.98 -1.55 -12.30
CA VAL A 186 4.63 -1.10 -13.54
C VAL A 186 5.85 -0.21 -13.23
N ARG A 187 5.68 0.73 -12.30
CA ARG A 187 6.79 1.60 -11.92
C ARG A 187 7.92 0.83 -11.22
N TYR A 188 7.62 -0.19 -10.42
CA TYR A 188 8.64 -1.05 -9.83
C TYR A 188 9.46 -1.77 -10.91
N GLU A 189 8.79 -2.34 -11.91
CA GLU A 189 9.43 -3.00 -13.04
C GLU A 189 10.34 -2.03 -13.81
N THR A 190 9.86 -0.82 -14.07
CA THR A 190 10.69 0.24 -14.67
C THR A 190 11.93 0.56 -13.83
N LEU A 191 11.78 0.76 -12.52
CA LEU A 191 12.92 1.10 -11.64
C LEU A 191 13.92 -0.04 -11.46
N ARG A 192 13.50 -1.30 -11.62
CA ARG A 192 14.33 -2.47 -11.33
C ARG A 192 14.98 -3.06 -12.58
N TYR A 193 14.37 -2.90 -13.75
CA TYR A 193 14.77 -3.59 -14.98
C TYR A 193 15.05 -2.66 -16.17
N SER A 194 14.87 -1.35 -16.02
CA SER A 194 15.19 -0.35 -17.08
C SER A 194 16.53 0.36 -16.83
N SER A 195 17.44 -0.29 -16.10
CA SER A 195 18.83 0.17 -15.93
C SER A 195 19.74 -0.65 -16.80
#